data_8e32bc968a38782474d44f97136e2acd
#
_entry.id   8e32bc968a38782474d44f97136e2acd
#
_cell.length_a   1.000
_cell.length_b   1.000
_cell.length_c   1.000
_cell.angle_alpha   90.00
_cell.angle_beta   90.00
_cell.angle_gamma   90.00
#
_symmetry.space_group_name_H-M   'P 1'
#
loop_
_entity.id
_entity.type
_entity.pdbx_description
1 polymer ?
#
loop_
_entity_poly.entity_id
_entity_poly.type
_entity_poly.pdbx_seq_one_letter_code
_entity_poly.pdbx_strand_id
1 'polypeptide(L)'
;MKINIPENAKKVINQLNNSAFEAYAVGGCVRNAMMGIEPHDWDICTSAKPDEMERVFKDYETHDFGLKHGTLTVMSGGEAFEVTTYRIDGAYSDNRHPEQVTFTDDLTLDLSRRDFTCNAMAYNDKDGVIDPFGGAEDIKKGILRCVGDPDKRFNEDALRILRGLRFASTCGFDIEKSTAQSIHKNAALLNNIAYERIRSELTGLLRGEAVCKILTEFRNVIAVFIPEIKPTFDFPQHTKHHVYDVWQHIVHSIDSVEQNDILRMTMLLHDLGKPQACTTDKNGCNHFKGHQQISAELAEKILKRLRFPNEFSETCLKLILWHDERCSGSKKQIKRLLNNIGEENTRLLFKVQRADTAAQSEYLRAEKFASIDLAERQTEEILAENQCFNLKSLEVNGSDIKALGVKEGRAIGELLNKLLDDVIEERVPNDKGALLRLAQKYISK
;
A
#
# COMPACT_ATOMS: atom_id res chain seq x y z
N MET A 1 29.75 -17.23 0.83
CA MET A 1 28.36 -17.63 0.51
C MET A 1 28.21 -17.60 -1.00
N LYS A 2 27.56 -18.59 -1.61
CA LYS A 2 27.30 -18.58 -3.07
C LYS A 2 25.87 -18.12 -3.30
N ILE A 3 25.70 -17.07 -4.11
CA ILE A 3 24.39 -16.55 -4.53
C ILE A 3 24.06 -17.15 -5.91
N ASN A 4 22.83 -17.60 -6.08
CA ASN A 4 22.40 -18.15 -7.37
C ASN A 4 21.84 -17.00 -8.24
N ILE A 5 22.69 -16.47 -9.13
CA ILE A 5 22.28 -15.46 -10.11
C ILE A 5 21.54 -16.18 -11.26
N PRO A 6 20.41 -15.67 -11.77
CA PRO A 6 19.75 -16.20 -12.96
C PRO A 6 20.66 -16.21 -14.19
N GLU A 7 20.50 -17.21 -15.05
CA GLU A 7 21.37 -17.41 -16.22
C GLU A 7 21.37 -16.18 -17.16
N ASN A 8 20.24 -15.48 -17.31
CA ASN A 8 20.17 -14.30 -18.17
C ASN A 8 20.95 -13.11 -17.56
N ALA A 9 20.90 -12.91 -16.23
CA ALA A 9 21.72 -11.92 -15.54
C ALA A 9 23.23 -12.28 -15.60
N LYS A 10 23.57 -13.58 -15.47
CA LYS A 10 24.96 -14.06 -15.63
C LYS A 10 25.49 -13.78 -17.03
N LYS A 11 24.69 -13.94 -18.09
CA LYS A 11 25.11 -13.61 -19.46
C LYS A 11 25.50 -12.15 -19.58
N VAL A 12 24.72 -11.23 -19.00
CA VAL A 12 25.01 -9.79 -19.02
C VAL A 12 26.31 -9.48 -18.27
N ILE A 13 26.47 -10.01 -17.03
CA ILE A 13 27.69 -9.84 -16.22
C ILE A 13 28.91 -10.42 -16.96
N ASN A 14 28.81 -11.62 -17.51
CA ASN A 14 29.92 -12.27 -18.21
C ASN A 14 30.29 -11.54 -19.51
N GLN A 15 29.32 -10.96 -20.23
CA GLN A 15 29.60 -10.17 -21.44
C GLN A 15 30.48 -8.95 -21.13
N LEU A 16 30.21 -8.26 -20.01
CA LEU A 16 31.03 -7.14 -19.53
C LEU A 16 32.43 -7.65 -19.07
N ASN A 17 32.50 -8.70 -18.26
CA ASN A 17 33.73 -9.25 -17.76
C ASN A 17 34.63 -9.75 -18.91
N ASN A 18 34.07 -10.39 -19.94
CA ASN A 18 34.81 -10.85 -21.14
C ASN A 18 35.32 -9.68 -21.98
N SER A 19 34.70 -8.50 -21.83
CA SER A 19 35.14 -7.24 -22.49
C SER A 19 36.12 -6.43 -21.62
N ALA A 20 36.67 -7.06 -20.57
CA ALA A 20 37.62 -6.48 -19.61
C ALA A 20 37.06 -5.38 -18.70
N PHE A 21 35.75 -5.35 -18.48
CA PHE A 21 35.11 -4.47 -17.50
C PHE A 21 34.65 -5.27 -16.27
N GLU A 22 34.79 -4.69 -15.10
CA GLU A 22 34.18 -5.27 -13.88
C GLU A 22 32.67 -5.19 -13.95
N ALA A 23 31.98 -6.25 -13.53
CA ALA A 23 30.51 -6.26 -13.43
C ALA A 23 30.04 -7.15 -12.28
N TYR A 24 29.04 -6.66 -11.55
CA TYR A 24 28.46 -7.31 -10.37
C TYR A 24 26.94 -7.11 -10.32
N ALA A 25 26.22 -8.10 -9.82
CA ALA A 25 24.90 -7.88 -9.28
C ALA A 25 25.00 -7.01 -8.02
N VAL A 26 24.07 -6.08 -7.78
CA VAL A 26 24.24 -5.07 -6.73
C VAL A 26 22.91 -4.66 -6.07
N GLY A 27 22.97 -4.33 -4.79
CA GLY A 27 21.83 -3.72 -4.11
C GLY A 27 20.78 -4.70 -3.61
N GLY A 28 19.51 -4.44 -3.97
CA GLY A 28 18.35 -5.18 -3.46
C GLY A 28 18.40 -6.69 -3.75
N CYS A 29 18.86 -7.08 -4.92
CA CYS A 29 18.96 -8.50 -5.30
C CYS A 29 19.99 -9.24 -4.43
N VAL A 30 21.15 -8.64 -4.15
CA VAL A 30 22.17 -9.24 -3.28
C VAL A 30 21.64 -9.38 -1.86
N ARG A 31 21.01 -8.33 -1.30
CA ARG A 31 20.37 -8.38 0.02
C ARG A 31 19.34 -9.51 0.09
N ASN A 32 18.40 -9.55 -0.83
CA ASN A 32 17.32 -10.54 -0.84
C ASN A 32 17.88 -11.97 -0.93
N ALA A 33 18.82 -12.21 -1.85
CA ALA A 33 19.48 -13.51 -1.99
C ALA A 33 20.21 -13.92 -0.70
N MET A 34 20.84 -12.98 0.01
CA MET A 34 21.49 -13.24 1.30
C MET A 34 20.50 -13.56 2.41
N MET A 35 19.29 -13.01 2.34
CA MET A 35 18.18 -13.32 3.26
C MET A 35 17.43 -14.61 2.89
N GLY A 36 17.81 -15.29 1.78
CA GLY A 36 17.10 -16.47 1.28
C GLY A 36 15.76 -16.13 0.59
N ILE A 37 15.56 -14.88 0.23
CA ILE A 37 14.40 -14.39 -0.52
C ILE A 37 14.77 -14.32 -1.99
N GLU A 38 13.94 -14.89 -2.87
CA GLU A 38 14.17 -14.83 -4.31
C GLU A 38 14.01 -13.39 -4.82
N PRO A 39 15.07 -12.80 -5.44
CA PRO A 39 14.98 -11.46 -6.00
C PRO A 39 14.10 -11.45 -7.25
N HIS A 40 13.25 -10.43 -7.39
CA HIS A 40 12.45 -10.20 -8.59
C HIS A 40 13.23 -9.49 -9.68
N ASP A 41 14.04 -8.50 -9.30
CA ASP A 41 14.84 -7.67 -10.21
C ASP A 41 16.33 -7.83 -9.89
N TRP A 42 17.17 -7.84 -10.92
CA TRP A 42 18.63 -7.97 -10.80
C TRP A 42 19.30 -6.76 -11.39
N ASP A 43 19.68 -5.80 -10.54
CA ASP A 43 20.47 -4.64 -10.92
C ASP A 43 21.93 -5.05 -11.07
N ILE A 44 22.59 -4.50 -12.10
CA ILE A 44 24.00 -4.77 -12.40
C ILE A 44 24.76 -3.44 -12.35
N CYS A 45 25.91 -3.42 -11.71
CA CYS A 45 26.84 -2.30 -11.77
C CYS A 45 28.14 -2.71 -12.47
N THR A 46 28.78 -1.74 -13.15
CA THR A 46 29.98 -2.00 -13.97
C THR A 46 30.94 -0.83 -13.98
N SER A 47 32.25 -1.11 -14.23
CA SER A 47 33.24 -0.09 -14.53
C SER A 47 33.13 0.47 -15.95
N ALA A 48 32.40 -0.20 -16.86
CA ALA A 48 32.18 0.29 -18.22
C ALA A 48 31.40 1.61 -18.22
N LYS A 49 31.89 2.60 -18.95
CA LYS A 49 31.20 3.88 -19.18
C LYS A 49 30.05 3.72 -20.18
N PRO A 50 29.11 4.68 -20.28
CA PRO A 50 27.96 4.55 -21.15
C PRO A 50 28.27 4.16 -22.60
N ASP A 51 29.26 4.82 -23.22
CA ASP A 51 29.69 4.55 -24.59
C ASP A 51 30.40 3.19 -24.73
N GLU A 52 31.00 2.69 -23.66
CA GLU A 52 31.62 1.36 -23.61
C GLU A 52 30.53 0.29 -23.47
N MET A 53 29.50 0.52 -22.62
CA MET A 53 28.35 -0.38 -22.51
C MET A 53 27.61 -0.53 -23.84
N GLU A 54 27.36 0.56 -24.58
CA GLU A 54 26.73 0.52 -25.92
C GLU A 54 27.56 -0.36 -26.89
N ARG A 55 28.87 -0.27 -26.84
CA ARG A 55 29.76 -1.11 -27.67
C ARG A 55 29.74 -2.58 -27.26
N VAL A 56 29.74 -2.87 -25.96
CA VAL A 56 29.69 -4.24 -25.41
C VAL A 56 28.39 -4.94 -25.78
N PHE A 57 27.28 -4.20 -25.72
CA PHE A 57 25.94 -4.74 -25.93
C PHE A 57 25.35 -4.42 -27.32
N LYS A 58 26.20 -4.08 -28.32
CA LYS A 58 25.76 -3.76 -29.68
C LYS A 58 24.86 -4.83 -30.36
N ASP A 59 25.01 -6.10 -29.96
CA ASP A 59 24.27 -7.23 -30.50
C ASP A 59 23.07 -7.62 -29.61
N TYR A 60 22.77 -6.83 -28.56
CA TYR A 60 21.62 -6.98 -27.68
C TYR A 60 20.59 -5.91 -27.98
N GLU A 61 19.33 -6.21 -27.70
CA GLU A 61 18.30 -5.16 -27.62
C GLU A 61 18.55 -4.31 -26.37
N THR A 62 18.66 -2.99 -26.53
CA THR A 62 18.96 -2.07 -25.43
C THR A 62 18.03 -0.85 -25.46
N HIS A 63 17.80 -0.24 -24.27
CA HIS A 63 17.06 1.01 -24.11
C HIS A 63 17.92 2.02 -23.34
N ASP A 64 18.04 3.22 -23.87
CA ASP A 64 18.96 4.29 -23.44
C ASP A 64 18.35 5.37 -22.55
N PHE A 65 17.11 5.18 -22.06
CA PHE A 65 16.38 6.18 -21.27
C PHE A 65 17.15 6.70 -20.04
N GLY A 66 18.03 5.88 -19.45
CA GLY A 66 18.87 6.23 -18.29
C GLY A 66 20.33 6.60 -18.62
N LEU A 67 20.73 6.59 -19.88
CA LEU A 67 22.15 6.65 -20.29
C LEU A 67 22.86 7.92 -19.80
N LYS A 68 22.17 9.07 -19.75
CA LYS A 68 22.70 10.33 -19.21
C LYS A 68 23.12 10.23 -17.74
N HIS A 69 22.52 9.29 -16.99
CA HIS A 69 22.85 9.01 -15.60
C HIS A 69 23.71 7.76 -15.42
N GLY A 70 24.21 7.21 -16.52
CA GLY A 70 25.07 6.05 -16.54
C GLY A 70 24.35 4.71 -16.51
N THR A 71 23.03 4.65 -16.79
CA THR A 71 22.25 3.40 -16.81
C THR A 71 21.80 3.04 -18.21
N LEU A 72 22.11 1.80 -18.63
CA LEU A 72 21.62 1.19 -19.87
C LEU A 72 20.75 -0.01 -19.52
N THR A 73 19.53 -0.09 -20.08
CA THR A 73 18.72 -1.30 -19.95
C THR A 73 19.08 -2.28 -21.06
N VAL A 74 19.47 -3.50 -20.67
CA VAL A 74 19.88 -4.57 -21.58
C VAL A 74 18.87 -5.71 -21.54
N MET A 75 18.35 -6.11 -22.70
CA MET A 75 17.43 -7.24 -22.82
C MET A 75 18.21 -8.55 -22.98
N SER A 76 18.02 -9.51 -22.09
CA SER A 76 18.65 -10.83 -22.14
C SER A 76 17.63 -11.92 -21.84
N GLY A 77 17.40 -12.84 -22.79
CA GLY A 77 16.44 -13.93 -22.60
C GLY A 77 14.99 -13.49 -22.40
N GLY A 78 14.62 -12.31 -22.91
CA GLY A 78 13.27 -11.70 -22.72
C GLY A 78 13.09 -10.94 -21.42
N GLU A 79 14.13 -10.81 -20.60
CA GLU A 79 14.14 -10.05 -19.34
C GLU A 79 14.96 -8.76 -19.48
N ALA A 80 14.56 -7.71 -18.80
CA ALA A 80 15.25 -6.42 -18.78
C ALA A 80 16.20 -6.33 -17.57
N PHE A 81 17.45 -5.93 -17.80
CA PHE A 81 18.47 -5.73 -16.77
C PHE A 81 18.97 -4.29 -16.80
N GLU A 82 18.90 -3.60 -15.67
CA GLU A 82 19.50 -2.28 -15.53
C GLU A 82 20.99 -2.42 -15.24
N VAL A 83 21.83 -1.95 -16.18
CA VAL A 83 23.29 -1.94 -16.07
C VAL A 83 23.74 -0.50 -15.84
N THR A 84 24.32 -0.24 -14.67
CA THR A 84 24.72 1.13 -14.26
C THR A 84 26.23 1.23 -14.11
N THR A 85 26.84 2.23 -14.75
CA THR A 85 28.25 2.59 -14.56
C THR A 85 28.52 3.01 -13.13
N TYR A 86 29.64 2.58 -12.53
CA TYR A 86 30.09 3.08 -11.23
C TYR A 86 30.19 4.59 -11.24
N ARG A 87 29.69 5.23 -10.20
CA ARG A 87 29.65 6.69 -10.16
C ARG A 87 29.78 7.25 -8.76
N ILE A 88 30.24 8.48 -8.71
CA ILE A 88 30.23 9.33 -7.54
C ILE A 88 29.21 10.41 -7.79
N ASP A 89 28.26 10.58 -6.87
CA ASP A 89 27.28 11.65 -6.94
C ASP A 89 27.92 12.95 -6.41
N GLY A 90 27.77 14.05 -7.14
CA GLY A 90 28.21 15.39 -6.73
C GLY A 90 27.33 15.99 -5.65
N ALA A 91 27.38 17.32 -5.51
CA ALA A 91 26.51 18.04 -4.60
C ALA A 91 25.02 17.90 -5.01
N TYR A 92 24.13 17.95 -4.01
CA TYR A 92 22.69 17.90 -4.21
C TYR A 92 22.08 19.25 -3.79
N SER A 93 21.37 19.89 -4.69
CA SER A 93 20.72 21.19 -4.42
C SER A 93 19.23 21.06 -4.08
N ASP A 94 18.58 19.97 -4.53
CA ASP A 94 17.13 19.78 -4.43
C ASP A 94 16.71 18.59 -3.53
N ASN A 95 17.65 18.04 -2.75
CA ASN A 95 17.48 16.81 -1.95
C ASN A 95 17.04 15.58 -2.78
N ARG A 96 17.42 15.53 -4.08
CA ARG A 96 17.03 14.44 -4.97
C ARG A 96 18.07 14.11 -6.04
N HIS A 97 18.49 15.10 -6.80
CA HIS A 97 19.36 14.89 -7.95
C HIS A 97 20.75 15.46 -7.68
N PRO A 98 21.80 14.66 -7.91
CA PRO A 98 23.14 15.23 -7.91
C PRO A 98 23.26 16.23 -9.08
N GLU A 99 23.84 17.38 -8.83
CA GLU A 99 24.09 18.40 -9.87
C GLU A 99 25.00 17.87 -10.97
N GLN A 100 25.90 16.98 -10.60
CA GLN A 100 26.83 16.32 -11.52
C GLN A 100 27.04 14.87 -11.10
N VAL A 101 27.20 14.00 -12.07
CA VAL A 101 27.58 12.60 -11.90
C VAL A 101 28.99 12.44 -12.48
N THR A 102 29.93 11.93 -11.68
CA THR A 102 31.28 11.59 -12.12
C THR A 102 31.42 10.08 -12.17
N PHE A 103 31.74 9.52 -13.32
CA PHE A 103 32.00 8.08 -13.43
C PHE A 103 33.36 7.75 -12.81
N THR A 104 33.45 6.57 -12.20
CA THR A 104 34.65 6.05 -11.53
C THR A 104 34.85 4.59 -11.91
N ASP A 105 36.08 4.10 -11.74
CA ASP A 105 36.39 2.67 -11.90
C ASP A 105 36.43 1.94 -10.54
N ASP A 106 36.16 2.66 -9.43
CA ASP A 106 36.19 2.12 -8.07
C ASP A 106 34.77 1.73 -7.61
N LEU A 107 34.54 0.43 -7.49
CA LEU A 107 33.30 -0.15 -6.98
C LEU A 107 32.97 0.35 -5.56
N THR A 108 34.00 0.51 -4.69
CA THR A 108 33.78 0.95 -3.30
C THR A 108 33.18 2.36 -3.25
N LEU A 109 33.60 3.25 -4.15
CA LEU A 109 33.04 4.59 -4.27
C LEU A 109 31.58 4.54 -4.75
N ASP A 110 31.22 3.68 -5.71
CA ASP A 110 29.83 3.47 -6.11
C ASP A 110 28.96 2.93 -4.96
N LEU A 111 29.46 1.94 -4.22
CA LEU A 111 28.74 1.38 -3.08
C LEU A 111 28.59 2.40 -1.95
N SER A 112 29.58 3.30 -1.76
CA SER A 112 29.56 4.31 -0.69
C SER A 112 28.46 5.37 -0.80
N ARG A 113 27.95 5.64 -2.01
CA ARG A 113 26.85 6.60 -2.24
C ARG A 113 25.46 6.01 -1.99
N ARG A 114 25.36 4.70 -1.78
CA ARG A 114 24.08 4.01 -1.56
C ARG A 114 23.47 4.36 -0.21
N ASP A 115 22.21 4.02 -0.03
CA ASP A 115 21.41 4.40 1.13
C ASP A 115 21.80 3.62 2.41
N PHE A 116 21.75 2.28 2.34
CA PHE A 116 21.93 1.41 3.51
C PHE A 116 22.98 0.33 3.24
N THR A 117 23.67 -0.10 4.30
CA THR A 117 24.74 -1.11 4.23
C THR A 117 24.27 -2.40 3.57
N CYS A 118 23.05 -2.85 3.90
CA CYS A 118 22.44 -4.05 3.32
C CYS A 118 22.16 -3.94 1.79
N ASN A 119 22.13 -2.73 1.24
CA ASN A 119 22.00 -2.45 -0.19
C ASN A 119 23.30 -2.02 -0.84
N ALA A 120 24.39 -1.89 -0.07
CA ALA A 120 25.71 -1.48 -0.52
C ALA A 120 26.68 -2.67 -0.63
N MET A 121 26.17 -3.76 -1.17
CA MET A 121 26.92 -5.00 -1.43
C MET A 121 26.81 -5.36 -2.91
N ALA A 122 27.86 -5.95 -3.43
CA ALA A 122 27.94 -6.44 -4.79
C ALA A 122 28.33 -7.93 -4.82
N TYR A 123 27.95 -8.64 -5.89
CA TYR A 123 28.25 -10.05 -6.04
C TYR A 123 28.47 -10.44 -7.50
N ASN A 124 29.48 -11.24 -7.77
CA ASN A 124 29.58 -12.08 -8.96
C ASN A 124 30.10 -13.46 -8.60
N ASP A 125 30.05 -14.40 -9.55
CA ASP A 125 30.52 -15.81 -9.30
C ASP A 125 32.03 -15.93 -9.15
N LYS A 126 32.82 -14.96 -9.64
CA LYS A 126 34.27 -14.96 -9.61
C LYS A 126 34.82 -14.47 -8.26
N ASP A 127 34.31 -13.32 -7.80
CA ASP A 127 34.87 -12.60 -6.66
C ASP A 127 34.06 -12.84 -5.37
N GLY A 128 32.87 -13.41 -5.50
CA GLY A 128 31.95 -13.60 -4.38
C GLY A 128 31.26 -12.31 -3.94
N VAL A 129 30.93 -12.22 -2.65
CA VAL A 129 30.30 -11.03 -2.05
C VAL A 129 31.37 -9.99 -1.73
N ILE A 130 31.20 -8.78 -2.27
CA ILE A 130 31.99 -7.60 -1.94
C ILE A 130 31.15 -6.72 -1.02
N ASP A 131 31.60 -6.54 0.21
CA ASP A 131 30.85 -5.86 1.30
C ASP A 131 31.79 -4.93 2.10
N PRO A 132 32.11 -3.75 1.56
CA PRO A 132 33.01 -2.81 2.23
C PRO A 132 32.39 -2.12 3.45
N PHE A 133 31.07 -2.19 3.65
CA PHE A 133 30.35 -1.47 4.69
C PHE A 133 29.70 -2.35 5.75
N GLY A 134 29.92 -3.68 5.71
CA GLY A 134 29.42 -4.62 6.71
C GLY A 134 27.92 -4.94 6.59
N GLY A 135 27.36 -4.82 5.39
CA GLY A 135 25.95 -5.10 5.13
C GLY A 135 25.54 -6.54 5.40
N ALA A 136 26.44 -7.50 5.15
CA ALA A 136 26.21 -8.91 5.43
C ALA A 136 26.02 -9.18 6.93
N GLU A 137 26.82 -8.55 7.77
CA GLU A 137 26.70 -8.67 9.22
C GLU A 137 25.44 -7.93 9.75
N ASP A 138 25.11 -6.77 9.18
CA ASP A 138 23.88 -6.05 9.51
C ASP A 138 22.63 -6.87 9.14
N ILE A 139 22.61 -7.54 7.97
CA ILE A 139 21.52 -8.47 7.60
C ILE A 139 21.41 -9.59 8.62
N LYS A 140 22.52 -10.24 8.99
CA LYS A 140 22.53 -11.34 9.95
C LYS A 140 22.01 -10.91 11.32
N LYS A 141 22.24 -9.66 11.73
CA LYS A 141 21.75 -9.09 12.99
C LYS A 141 20.34 -8.52 12.89
N GLY A 142 19.75 -8.44 11.69
CA GLY A 142 18.47 -7.78 11.46
C GLY A 142 18.53 -6.27 11.68
N ILE A 143 19.63 -5.61 11.26
CA ILE A 143 19.85 -4.18 11.47
C ILE A 143 19.81 -3.43 10.13
N LEU A 144 19.09 -2.33 10.08
CA LEU A 144 19.15 -1.35 8.99
C LEU A 144 20.01 -0.16 9.40
N ARG A 145 21.14 0.01 8.70
CA ARG A 145 22.13 1.06 8.95
C ARG A 145 22.39 1.85 7.68
N CYS A 146 22.47 3.19 7.77
CA CYS A 146 22.95 4.03 6.68
C CYS A 146 24.42 3.75 6.36
N VAL A 147 24.80 3.90 5.08
CA VAL A 147 26.19 3.92 4.67
C VAL A 147 26.80 5.27 5.08
N GLY A 148 27.85 5.23 5.91
CA GLY A 148 28.56 6.42 6.37
C GLY A 148 27.71 7.29 7.31
N ASP A 149 27.69 8.60 7.07
CA ASP A 149 26.95 9.58 7.90
C ASP A 149 25.48 9.65 7.48
N PRO A 150 24.53 9.27 8.36
CA PRO A 150 23.10 9.30 8.05
C PRO A 150 22.58 10.72 7.74
N ASP A 151 23.06 11.76 8.45
CA ASP A 151 22.62 13.14 8.20
C ASP A 151 23.00 13.57 6.78
N LYS A 152 24.22 13.24 6.35
CA LYS A 152 24.65 13.50 4.99
C LYS A 152 23.78 12.76 3.98
N ARG A 153 23.51 11.46 4.18
CA ARG A 153 22.71 10.62 3.26
C ARG A 153 21.27 11.11 3.09
N PHE A 154 20.63 11.56 4.19
CA PHE A 154 19.25 12.08 4.13
C PHE A 154 19.16 13.49 3.54
N ASN A 155 20.20 14.32 3.70
CA ASN A 155 20.27 15.61 3.03
C ASN A 155 20.55 15.49 1.52
N GLU A 156 21.22 14.45 1.06
CA GLU A 156 21.38 14.15 -0.38
C GLU A 156 20.06 13.75 -1.05
N ASP A 157 19.37 12.74 -0.54
CA ASP A 157 18.03 12.34 -0.99
C ASP A 157 17.14 12.06 0.23
N ALA A 158 16.25 12.99 0.51
CA ALA A 158 15.33 12.89 1.64
C ALA A 158 14.38 11.68 1.55
N LEU A 159 14.12 11.12 0.34
CA LEU A 159 13.33 9.91 0.20
C LEU A 159 13.99 8.71 0.89
N ARG A 160 15.31 8.72 1.09
CA ARG A 160 16.01 7.67 1.84
C ARG A 160 15.46 7.49 3.25
N ILE A 161 14.87 8.52 3.85
CA ILE A 161 14.15 8.43 5.12
C ILE A 161 13.00 7.43 5.01
N LEU A 162 12.10 7.61 4.05
CA LEU A 162 10.97 6.68 3.85
C LEU A 162 11.40 5.31 3.34
N ARG A 163 12.43 5.26 2.50
CA ARG A 163 13.06 3.99 2.09
C ARG A 163 13.56 3.20 3.29
N GLY A 164 14.19 3.88 4.26
CA GLY A 164 14.63 3.26 5.51
C GLY A 164 13.46 2.65 6.29
N LEU A 165 12.39 3.41 6.49
CA LEU A 165 11.19 2.91 7.15
C LEU A 165 10.58 1.72 6.40
N ARG A 166 10.51 1.79 5.06
CA ARG A 166 10.01 0.70 4.21
C ARG A 166 10.89 -0.55 4.33
N PHE A 167 12.22 -0.43 4.20
CA PHE A 167 13.10 -1.60 4.33
C PHE A 167 13.05 -2.21 5.73
N ALA A 168 13.02 -1.38 6.78
CA ALA A 168 12.85 -1.87 8.14
C ALA A 168 11.52 -2.63 8.31
N SER A 169 10.43 -2.12 7.73
CA SER A 169 9.12 -2.78 7.76
C SER A 169 9.10 -4.09 6.97
N THR A 170 9.62 -4.08 5.72
CA THR A 170 9.52 -5.24 4.81
C THR A 170 10.54 -6.33 5.10
N CYS A 171 11.72 -5.99 5.62
CA CYS A 171 12.76 -6.97 5.99
C CYS A 171 12.70 -7.38 7.47
N GLY A 172 11.86 -6.75 8.27
CA GLY A 172 11.80 -7.00 9.71
C GLY A 172 13.02 -6.50 10.48
N PHE A 173 13.75 -5.50 9.96
CA PHE A 173 14.99 -5.01 10.56
C PHE A 173 14.73 -3.93 11.61
N ASP A 174 15.59 -3.90 12.63
CA ASP A 174 15.72 -2.81 13.57
C ASP A 174 16.54 -1.69 12.95
N ILE A 175 16.08 -0.44 13.05
CA ILE A 175 16.85 0.69 12.56
C ILE A 175 17.95 1.02 13.58
N GLU A 176 19.20 1.05 13.10
CA GLU A 176 20.34 1.38 13.93
C GLU A 176 20.18 2.77 14.59
N LYS A 177 20.64 2.93 15.84
CA LYS A 177 20.34 4.09 16.69
C LYS A 177 20.69 5.43 16.06
N SER A 178 21.90 5.57 15.46
CA SER A 178 22.29 6.85 14.84
C SER A 178 21.46 7.13 13.58
N THR A 179 21.14 6.08 12.82
CA THR A 179 20.26 6.16 11.66
C THR A 179 18.84 6.58 12.06
N ALA A 180 18.27 5.99 13.12
CA ALA A 180 16.94 6.35 13.65
C ALA A 180 16.90 7.81 14.16
N GLN A 181 17.91 8.24 14.90
CA GLN A 181 18.02 9.62 15.36
C GLN A 181 18.07 10.62 14.20
N SER A 182 18.83 10.28 13.16
CA SER A 182 18.93 11.13 11.97
C SER A 182 17.62 11.13 11.16
N ILE A 183 16.88 10.02 11.09
CA ILE A 183 15.54 9.98 10.50
C ILE A 183 14.61 11.00 11.20
N HIS A 184 14.56 10.97 12.52
CA HIS A 184 13.72 11.93 13.27
C HIS A 184 14.16 13.38 13.07
N LYS A 185 15.47 13.64 13.12
CA LYS A 185 16.06 14.97 12.96
C LYS A 185 15.75 15.58 11.59
N ASN A 186 15.85 14.76 10.53
CA ASN A 186 15.72 15.19 9.14
C ASN A 186 14.33 14.99 8.56
N ALA A 187 13.34 14.53 9.33
CA ALA A 187 11.99 14.20 8.86
C ALA A 187 11.32 15.34 8.06
N ALA A 188 11.56 16.61 8.45
CA ALA A 188 11.00 17.79 7.77
C ALA A 188 11.40 17.89 6.28
N LEU A 189 12.54 17.29 5.87
CA LEU A 189 12.99 17.27 4.48
C LEU A 189 11.99 16.54 3.56
N LEU A 190 11.14 15.67 4.09
CA LEU A 190 10.09 14.98 3.34
C LEU A 190 9.09 15.94 2.69
N ASN A 191 8.95 17.17 3.18
CA ASN A 191 8.13 18.21 2.55
C ASN A 191 8.63 18.61 1.15
N ASN A 192 9.89 18.32 0.82
CA ASN A 192 10.49 18.63 -0.48
C ASN A 192 10.31 17.50 -1.49
N ILE A 193 9.73 16.36 -1.08
CA ILE A 193 9.61 15.17 -1.93
C ILE A 193 8.27 15.16 -2.65
N ALA A 194 8.29 14.81 -3.94
CA ALA A 194 7.07 14.61 -4.73
C ALA A 194 6.16 13.54 -4.11
N TYR A 195 4.87 13.83 -4.03
CA TYR A 195 3.90 12.97 -3.36
C TYR A 195 3.78 11.57 -4.00
N GLU A 196 4.04 11.43 -5.29
CA GLU A 196 4.05 10.13 -5.97
C GLU A 196 5.16 9.22 -5.42
N ARG A 197 6.34 9.79 -5.11
CA ARG A 197 7.44 9.03 -4.49
C ARG A 197 7.10 8.65 -3.05
N ILE A 198 6.53 9.60 -2.27
CA ILE A 198 6.05 9.34 -0.91
C ILE A 198 5.01 8.22 -0.93
N ARG A 199 4.02 8.28 -1.84
CA ARG A 199 3.01 7.23 -2.01
C ARG A 199 3.63 5.86 -2.22
N SER A 200 4.59 5.75 -3.13
CA SER A 200 5.26 4.48 -3.43
C SER A 200 5.95 3.88 -2.20
N GLU A 201 6.71 4.69 -1.46
CA GLU A 201 7.40 4.23 -0.25
C GLU A 201 6.43 3.90 0.88
N LEU A 202 5.38 4.72 1.09
CA LEU A 202 4.33 4.46 2.08
C LEU A 202 3.59 3.16 1.79
N THR A 203 3.18 2.93 0.53
CA THR A 203 2.51 1.69 0.14
C THR A 203 3.41 0.48 0.40
N GLY A 204 4.70 0.58 0.04
CA GLY A 204 5.68 -0.46 0.33
C GLY A 204 5.89 -0.69 1.84
N LEU A 205 5.92 0.37 2.65
CA LEU A 205 6.02 0.28 4.11
C LEU A 205 4.82 -0.46 4.71
N LEU A 206 3.62 -0.13 4.25
CA LEU A 206 2.39 -0.75 4.72
C LEU A 206 2.32 -2.25 4.42
N ARG A 207 2.98 -2.75 3.37
CA ARG A 207 3.06 -4.18 3.04
C ARG A 207 3.97 -4.97 3.99
N GLY A 208 4.85 -4.31 4.76
CA GLY A 208 5.83 -4.99 5.60
C GLY A 208 5.21 -5.75 6.78
N GLU A 209 5.90 -6.80 7.22
CA GLU A 209 5.53 -7.61 8.40
C GLU A 209 5.82 -6.86 9.71
N ALA A 210 6.82 -5.96 9.73
CA ALA A 210 7.13 -5.15 10.90
C ALA A 210 6.43 -3.78 10.89
N VAL A 211 5.33 -3.62 10.14
CA VAL A 211 4.61 -2.36 9.97
C VAL A 211 4.16 -1.74 11.29
N CYS A 212 3.66 -2.58 12.21
CA CYS A 212 3.21 -2.15 13.53
C CYS A 212 4.34 -1.43 14.31
N LYS A 213 5.51 -2.05 14.38
CA LYS A 213 6.69 -1.49 15.05
C LYS A 213 7.10 -0.15 14.43
N ILE A 214 7.23 -0.11 13.11
CA ILE A 214 7.72 1.07 12.39
C ILE A 214 6.74 2.24 12.50
N LEU A 215 5.43 2.01 12.33
CA LEU A 215 4.43 3.06 12.46
C LEU A 215 4.30 3.56 13.91
N THR A 216 4.55 2.69 14.91
CA THR A 216 4.56 3.11 16.32
C THR A 216 5.76 4.01 16.62
N GLU A 217 6.96 3.59 16.25
CA GLU A 217 8.21 4.28 16.56
C GLU A 217 8.35 5.59 15.77
N PHE A 218 7.98 5.57 14.48
CA PHE A 218 8.19 6.69 13.56
C PHE A 218 6.90 7.45 13.22
N ARG A 219 5.86 7.40 14.07
CA ARG A 219 4.58 8.09 13.85
C ARG A 219 4.73 9.58 13.51
N ASN A 220 5.70 10.27 14.14
CA ASN A 220 5.95 11.67 13.88
C ASN A 220 6.57 11.94 12.50
N VAL A 221 7.31 10.99 11.94
CA VAL A 221 7.85 11.06 10.58
C VAL A 221 6.73 10.92 9.56
N ILE A 222 5.82 9.96 9.76
CA ILE A 222 4.62 9.80 8.92
C ILE A 222 3.74 11.05 8.98
N ALA A 223 3.61 11.67 10.15
CA ALA A 223 2.82 12.89 10.36
C ALA A 223 3.35 14.13 9.63
N VAL A 224 4.55 14.09 9.05
CA VAL A 224 5.07 15.19 8.22
C VAL A 224 4.24 15.32 6.92
N PHE A 225 3.90 14.23 6.29
CA PHE A 225 3.14 14.23 5.03
C PHE A 225 1.67 13.77 5.18
N ILE A 226 1.30 13.20 6.34
CA ILE A 226 -0.09 12.91 6.75
C ILE A 226 -0.34 13.55 8.13
N PRO A 227 -0.40 14.88 8.24
CA PRO A 227 -0.57 15.55 9.54
C PRO A 227 -1.90 15.23 10.23
N GLU A 228 -2.88 14.72 9.50
CA GLU A 228 -4.20 14.31 9.98
C GLU A 228 -4.14 13.13 10.97
N ILE A 229 -3.04 12.38 11.04
CA ILE A 229 -2.88 11.31 12.03
C ILE A 229 -2.54 11.85 13.43
N LYS A 230 -1.98 13.06 13.56
CA LYS A 230 -1.52 13.58 14.85
C LYS A 230 -2.61 13.61 15.95
N PRO A 231 -3.86 13.98 15.66
CA PRO A 231 -4.91 13.98 16.69
C PRO A 231 -5.22 12.60 17.28
N THR A 232 -4.84 11.51 16.59
CA THR A 232 -5.07 10.14 17.05
C THR A 232 -4.00 9.65 18.04
N PHE A 233 -2.84 10.35 18.12
CA PHE A 233 -1.74 9.96 19.00
C PHE A 233 -2.12 10.13 20.47
N ASP A 234 -1.90 9.05 21.22
CA ASP A 234 -2.18 9.02 22.66
C ASP A 234 -3.64 9.41 23.01
N PHE A 235 -4.58 9.34 22.01
CA PHE A 235 -5.99 9.68 22.22
C PHE A 235 -6.75 8.48 22.82
N PRO A 236 -7.16 8.55 24.08
CA PRO A 236 -7.76 7.43 24.79
C PRO A 236 -9.19 7.16 24.29
N GLN A 237 -9.55 5.89 24.13
CA GLN A 237 -10.88 5.54 23.67
C GLN A 237 -11.91 5.35 24.80
N HIS A 238 -11.48 5.05 26.04
CA HIS A 238 -12.33 4.90 27.24
C HIS A 238 -13.61 4.09 27.01
N THR A 239 -13.51 2.95 26.29
CA THR A 239 -14.62 2.03 26.05
C THR A 239 -14.22 0.60 26.43
N LYS A 240 -15.18 -0.27 26.70
CA LYS A 240 -14.93 -1.70 26.95
C LYS A 240 -14.40 -2.44 25.69
N HIS A 241 -14.62 -1.85 24.52
CA HIS A 241 -14.27 -2.47 23.25
C HIS A 241 -12.82 -2.22 22.84
N HIS A 242 -12.12 -1.27 23.45
CA HIS A 242 -10.76 -0.88 23.05
C HIS A 242 -9.79 -0.96 24.23
N VAL A 243 -8.61 -1.54 23.98
CA VAL A 243 -7.47 -1.61 24.92
C VAL A 243 -6.37 -0.63 24.56
N TYR A 244 -6.39 -0.12 23.32
CA TYR A 244 -5.42 0.79 22.74
C TYR A 244 -5.98 2.21 22.64
N ASP A 245 -5.10 3.23 22.59
CA ASP A 245 -5.46 4.55 22.05
C ASP A 245 -5.84 4.43 20.57
N VAL A 246 -6.30 5.53 19.95
CA VAL A 246 -6.76 5.49 18.54
C VAL A 246 -5.63 5.14 17.60
N TRP A 247 -4.42 5.71 17.78
CA TRP A 247 -3.28 5.41 16.90
C TRP A 247 -2.81 3.97 17.02
N GLN A 248 -2.65 3.48 18.23
CA GLN A 248 -2.27 2.09 18.48
C GLN A 248 -3.29 1.11 17.89
N HIS A 249 -4.60 1.41 18.02
CA HIS A 249 -5.66 0.61 17.39
C HIS A 249 -5.51 0.59 15.87
N ILE A 250 -5.29 1.75 15.21
CA ILE A 250 -5.04 1.85 13.77
C ILE A 250 -3.86 0.96 13.36
N VAL A 251 -2.75 1.07 14.06
CA VAL A 251 -1.52 0.34 13.75
C VAL A 251 -1.71 -1.17 13.89
N HIS A 252 -2.35 -1.63 14.96
CA HIS A 252 -2.66 -3.06 15.16
C HIS A 252 -3.67 -3.60 14.15
N SER A 253 -4.60 -2.77 13.69
CA SER A 253 -5.55 -3.17 12.65
C SER A 253 -4.88 -3.32 11.27
N ILE A 254 -3.86 -2.50 10.94
CA ILE A 254 -3.04 -2.68 9.74
C ILE A 254 -2.29 -4.03 9.78
N ASP A 255 -1.74 -4.38 10.92
CA ASP A 255 -1.00 -5.63 11.11
C ASP A 255 -1.91 -6.87 11.02
N SER A 256 -3.18 -6.70 11.40
CA SER A 256 -4.20 -7.76 11.43
C SER A 256 -4.85 -8.04 10.06
N VAL A 257 -4.53 -7.30 9.01
CA VAL A 257 -5.08 -7.49 7.66
C VAL A 257 -4.01 -8.00 6.69
N GLU A 258 -4.41 -8.76 5.69
CA GLU A 258 -3.51 -9.27 4.65
C GLU A 258 -2.72 -8.13 3.94
N GLN A 259 -1.59 -8.49 3.33
CA GLN A 259 -0.69 -7.56 2.63
C GLN A 259 -1.30 -7.09 1.29
N ASN A 260 -2.43 -6.40 1.38
CA ASN A 260 -3.14 -5.79 0.26
C ASN A 260 -3.14 -4.26 0.41
N ASP A 261 -2.78 -3.54 -0.63
CA ASP A 261 -2.60 -2.08 -0.59
C ASP A 261 -3.88 -1.34 -0.19
N ILE A 262 -5.03 -1.75 -0.77
CA ILE A 262 -6.32 -1.12 -0.48
C ILE A 262 -6.71 -1.36 0.98
N LEU A 263 -6.58 -2.60 1.44
CA LEU A 263 -6.96 -2.97 2.80
C LEU A 263 -6.08 -2.28 3.83
N ARG A 264 -4.75 -2.31 3.68
CA ARG A 264 -3.83 -1.68 4.63
C ARG A 264 -3.92 -0.16 4.63
N MET A 265 -4.15 0.46 3.46
CA MET A 265 -4.43 1.89 3.38
C MET A 265 -5.78 2.24 4.03
N THR A 266 -6.81 1.44 3.81
CA THR A 266 -8.10 1.59 4.49
C THR A 266 -7.92 1.55 6.00
N MET A 267 -7.19 0.56 6.53
CA MET A 267 -6.93 0.46 7.97
C MET A 267 -6.11 1.64 8.50
N LEU A 268 -5.17 2.20 7.74
CA LEU A 268 -4.44 3.42 8.15
C LEU A 268 -5.38 4.62 8.34
N LEU A 269 -6.46 4.69 7.56
CA LEU A 269 -7.29 5.89 7.46
C LEU A 269 -8.68 5.76 8.13
N HIS A 270 -9.13 4.53 8.50
CA HIS A 270 -10.52 4.28 8.88
C HIS A 270 -11.00 5.03 10.13
N ASP A 271 -10.13 5.25 11.07
CA ASP A 271 -10.44 5.82 12.40
C ASP A 271 -9.89 7.23 12.65
N LEU A 272 -9.39 7.91 11.62
CA LEU A 272 -8.83 9.26 11.76
C LEU A 272 -9.85 10.29 12.28
N GLY A 273 -11.14 10.05 12.06
CA GLY A 273 -12.23 10.92 12.50
C GLY A 273 -12.62 10.75 13.98
N LYS A 274 -12.16 9.70 14.67
CA LYS A 274 -12.53 9.44 16.06
C LYS A 274 -12.27 10.62 17.01
N PRO A 275 -11.10 11.29 17.00
CA PRO A 275 -10.87 12.42 17.89
C PRO A 275 -11.86 13.57 17.71
N GLN A 276 -12.30 13.83 16.45
CA GLN A 276 -13.25 14.91 16.14
C GLN A 276 -14.70 14.51 16.44
N ALA A 277 -15.03 13.23 16.35
CA ALA A 277 -16.38 12.72 16.65
C ALA A 277 -16.60 12.40 18.14
N CYS A 278 -15.55 12.52 18.98
CA CYS A 278 -15.61 12.07 20.37
C CYS A 278 -16.59 12.88 21.19
N THR A 279 -17.48 12.16 21.89
CA THR A 279 -18.34 12.69 22.95
C THR A 279 -18.25 11.77 24.16
N THR A 280 -18.16 12.35 25.38
CA THR A 280 -18.05 11.57 26.61
C THR A 280 -19.36 11.62 27.36
N ASP A 281 -19.87 10.45 27.76
CA ASP A 281 -21.10 10.34 28.55
C ASP A 281 -20.86 10.62 30.05
N LYS A 282 -21.94 10.58 30.84
CA LYS A 282 -21.90 10.84 32.30
C LYS A 282 -21.07 9.83 33.10
N ASN A 283 -20.78 8.68 32.49
CA ASN A 283 -20.00 7.59 33.11
C ASN A 283 -18.52 7.66 32.70
N GLY A 284 -18.11 8.67 31.91
CA GLY A 284 -16.75 8.81 31.39
C GLY A 284 -16.44 7.91 30.19
N CYS A 285 -17.47 7.29 29.58
CA CYS A 285 -17.31 6.48 28.38
C CYS A 285 -17.33 7.34 27.12
N ASN A 286 -16.39 7.14 26.22
CA ASN A 286 -16.30 7.83 24.95
C ASN A 286 -17.16 7.14 23.88
N HIS A 287 -17.82 7.97 23.06
CA HIS A 287 -18.62 7.60 21.91
C HIS A 287 -18.12 8.33 20.67
N PHE A 288 -18.09 7.64 19.54
CA PHE A 288 -17.49 8.15 18.28
C PHE A 288 -18.49 8.14 17.13
N LYS A 289 -19.75 8.48 17.40
CA LYS A 289 -20.84 8.42 16.40
C LYS A 289 -20.53 9.33 15.20
N GLY A 290 -20.54 8.74 13.99
CA GLY A 290 -20.29 9.47 12.74
C GLY A 290 -18.81 9.64 12.41
N HIS A 291 -17.89 9.02 13.17
CA HIS A 291 -16.45 9.09 12.88
C HIS A 291 -16.09 8.59 11.49
N GLN A 292 -16.80 7.58 10.97
CA GLN A 292 -16.57 7.02 9.65
C GLN A 292 -16.75 8.07 8.53
N GLN A 293 -17.71 8.98 8.65
CA GLN A 293 -17.89 10.07 7.70
C GLN A 293 -16.72 11.05 7.75
N ILE A 294 -16.31 11.47 8.95
CA ILE A 294 -15.17 12.37 9.16
C ILE A 294 -13.87 11.71 8.67
N SER A 295 -13.68 10.41 8.97
CA SER A 295 -12.54 9.64 8.48
C SER A 295 -12.49 9.61 6.95
N ALA A 296 -13.62 9.40 6.29
CA ALA A 296 -13.70 9.40 4.82
C ALA A 296 -13.34 10.77 4.22
N GLU A 297 -13.83 11.87 4.82
CA GLU A 297 -13.48 13.24 4.38
C GLU A 297 -11.99 13.56 4.55
N LEU A 298 -11.37 13.09 5.63
CA LEU A 298 -9.93 13.20 5.84
C LEU A 298 -9.16 12.33 4.85
N ALA A 299 -9.60 11.08 4.68
CA ALA A 299 -9.01 10.12 3.75
C ALA A 299 -9.03 10.63 2.31
N GLU A 300 -10.14 11.22 1.85
CA GLU A 300 -10.23 11.81 0.50
C GLU A 300 -9.14 12.86 0.25
N LYS A 301 -8.95 13.77 1.22
CA LYS A 301 -7.91 14.81 1.16
C LYS A 301 -6.51 14.21 1.11
N ILE A 302 -6.26 13.18 1.93
CA ILE A 302 -4.96 12.47 2.01
C ILE A 302 -4.67 11.74 0.71
N LEU A 303 -5.61 10.90 0.23
CA LEU A 303 -5.45 10.11 -0.99
C LEU A 303 -5.24 11.00 -2.22
N LYS A 304 -5.99 12.10 -2.32
CA LYS A 304 -5.82 13.11 -3.39
C LYS A 304 -4.46 13.79 -3.31
N ARG A 305 -4.02 14.22 -2.12
CA ARG A 305 -2.71 14.85 -1.90
C ARG A 305 -1.57 13.90 -2.27
N LEU A 306 -1.66 12.62 -1.87
CA LEU A 306 -0.68 11.58 -2.19
C LEU A 306 -0.83 11.03 -3.62
N ARG A 307 -1.77 11.55 -4.41
CA ARG A 307 -1.98 11.22 -5.81
C ARG A 307 -2.25 9.73 -6.05
N PHE A 308 -3.10 9.14 -5.22
CA PHE A 308 -3.60 7.78 -5.48
C PHE A 308 -4.54 7.77 -6.71
N PRO A 309 -4.60 6.65 -7.47
CA PRO A 309 -5.57 6.49 -8.56
C PRO A 309 -7.00 6.62 -8.05
N ASN A 310 -7.91 7.12 -8.90
CA ASN A 310 -9.32 7.35 -8.52
C ASN A 310 -9.99 6.05 -8.07
N GLU A 311 -9.84 4.96 -8.81
CA GLU A 311 -10.43 3.66 -8.49
C GLU A 311 -9.96 3.15 -7.11
N PHE A 312 -8.67 3.26 -6.82
CA PHE A 312 -8.11 2.93 -5.51
C PHE A 312 -8.75 3.78 -4.40
N SER A 313 -8.84 5.10 -4.63
CA SER A 313 -9.40 6.04 -3.67
C SER A 313 -10.88 5.78 -3.41
N GLU A 314 -11.68 5.56 -4.45
CA GLU A 314 -13.11 5.25 -4.34
C GLU A 314 -13.35 3.97 -3.53
N THR A 315 -12.55 2.93 -3.75
CA THR A 315 -12.65 1.69 -2.99
C THR A 315 -12.30 1.91 -1.52
N CYS A 316 -11.16 2.56 -1.23
CA CYS A 316 -10.78 2.89 0.15
C CYS A 316 -11.89 3.70 0.87
N LEU A 317 -12.42 4.74 0.23
CA LEU A 317 -13.46 5.59 0.81
C LEU A 317 -14.76 4.83 1.11
N LYS A 318 -15.18 3.94 0.21
CA LYS A 318 -16.32 3.06 0.45
C LYS A 318 -16.08 2.16 1.67
N LEU A 319 -14.93 1.53 1.76
CA LEU A 319 -14.58 0.66 2.89
C LEU A 319 -14.53 1.45 4.21
N ILE A 320 -13.97 2.66 4.21
CA ILE A 320 -13.93 3.54 5.39
C ILE A 320 -15.35 3.93 5.82
N LEU A 321 -16.21 4.33 4.89
CA LEU A 321 -17.61 4.72 5.20
C LEU A 321 -18.41 3.57 5.81
N TRP A 322 -18.15 2.34 5.40
CA TRP A 322 -18.95 1.17 5.78
C TRP A 322 -18.30 0.27 6.83
N HIS A 323 -17.06 0.57 7.28
CA HIS A 323 -16.32 -0.33 8.17
C HIS A 323 -17.02 -0.62 9.50
N ASP A 324 -17.75 0.36 10.05
CA ASP A 324 -18.48 0.24 11.32
C ASP A 324 -19.91 -0.28 11.16
N GLU A 325 -20.39 -0.46 9.92
CA GLU A 325 -21.73 -1.01 9.64
C GLU A 325 -21.73 -2.52 9.86
N ARG A 326 -22.19 -2.95 11.03
CA ARG A 326 -22.25 -4.36 11.41
C ARG A 326 -23.54 -5.01 10.95
N CYS A 327 -23.45 -6.00 10.08
CA CYS A 327 -24.59 -6.80 9.66
C CYS A 327 -24.98 -7.77 10.77
N SER A 328 -26.22 -7.67 11.27
CA SER A 328 -26.75 -8.54 12.34
C SER A 328 -27.15 -9.96 11.87
N GLY A 329 -26.71 -10.37 10.67
CA GLY A 329 -27.06 -11.67 10.08
C GLY A 329 -28.40 -11.68 9.33
N SER A 330 -28.97 -10.53 9.00
CA SER A 330 -30.18 -10.44 8.17
C SER A 330 -29.81 -10.43 6.69
N LYS A 331 -30.36 -11.36 5.88
CA LYS A 331 -30.19 -11.37 4.40
C LYS A 331 -30.56 -10.01 3.76
N LYS A 332 -31.54 -9.30 4.33
CA LYS A 332 -31.93 -7.95 3.88
C LYS A 332 -30.79 -6.94 4.04
N GLN A 333 -30.11 -6.94 5.17
CA GLN A 333 -28.95 -6.05 5.39
C GLN A 333 -27.82 -6.39 4.43
N ILE A 334 -27.55 -7.66 4.18
CA ILE A 334 -26.54 -8.09 3.20
C ILE A 334 -26.91 -7.65 1.78
N LYS A 335 -28.17 -7.83 1.35
CA LYS A 335 -28.63 -7.35 0.04
C LYS A 335 -28.49 -5.83 -0.11
N ARG A 336 -28.80 -5.06 0.95
CA ARG A 336 -28.55 -3.61 0.95
C ARG A 336 -27.08 -3.27 0.85
N LEU A 337 -26.21 -3.98 1.57
CA LEU A 337 -24.77 -3.80 1.49
C LEU A 337 -24.26 -4.08 0.07
N LEU A 338 -24.63 -5.23 -0.50
CA LEU A 338 -24.31 -5.61 -1.88
C LEU A 338 -24.79 -4.57 -2.91
N ASN A 339 -25.99 -4.01 -2.71
CA ASN A 339 -26.51 -2.96 -3.58
C ASN A 339 -25.70 -1.65 -3.49
N ASN A 340 -25.27 -1.27 -2.28
CA ASN A 340 -24.62 0.02 -2.04
C ASN A 340 -23.14 0.04 -2.45
N ILE A 341 -22.40 -1.02 -2.16
CA ILE A 341 -20.94 -1.04 -2.38
C ILE A 341 -20.48 -2.07 -3.42
N GLY A 342 -21.35 -2.97 -3.84
CA GLY A 342 -21.05 -4.04 -4.79
C GLY A 342 -20.42 -5.27 -4.13
N GLU A 343 -20.36 -6.37 -4.89
CA GLU A 343 -19.91 -7.68 -4.41
C GLU A 343 -18.43 -7.63 -3.94
N GLU A 344 -17.54 -7.14 -4.80
CA GLU A 344 -16.10 -7.10 -4.53
C GLU A 344 -15.79 -6.28 -3.26
N ASN A 345 -16.37 -5.08 -3.14
CA ASN A 345 -16.17 -4.22 -1.96
C ASN A 345 -16.80 -4.83 -0.70
N THR A 346 -17.90 -5.60 -0.83
CA THR A 346 -18.50 -6.31 0.32
C THR A 346 -17.55 -7.37 0.86
N ARG A 347 -16.88 -8.14 0.00
CA ARG A 347 -15.86 -9.11 0.41
C ARG A 347 -14.66 -8.44 1.08
N LEU A 348 -14.18 -7.31 0.53
CA LEU A 348 -13.10 -6.51 1.14
C LEU A 348 -13.52 -5.93 2.49
N LEU A 349 -14.78 -5.48 2.62
CA LEU A 349 -15.32 -4.92 3.86
C LEU A 349 -15.28 -5.93 5.01
N PHE A 350 -15.61 -7.19 4.78
CA PHE A 350 -15.52 -8.22 5.82
C PHE A 350 -14.08 -8.40 6.32
N LYS A 351 -13.08 -8.32 5.43
CA LYS A 351 -11.67 -8.34 5.81
C LYS A 351 -11.28 -7.14 6.68
N VAL A 352 -11.76 -5.94 6.32
CA VAL A 352 -11.61 -4.71 7.11
C VAL A 352 -12.23 -4.88 8.50
N GLN A 353 -13.47 -5.37 8.59
CA GLN A 353 -14.18 -5.59 9.85
C GLN A 353 -13.51 -6.64 10.73
N ARG A 354 -12.91 -7.69 10.13
CA ARG A 354 -12.11 -8.66 10.86
C ARG A 354 -10.86 -8.04 11.47
N ALA A 355 -10.13 -7.25 10.69
CA ALA A 355 -8.92 -6.59 11.14
C ALA A 355 -9.19 -5.56 12.24
N ASP A 356 -10.23 -4.74 12.09
CA ASP A 356 -10.71 -3.83 13.11
C ASP A 356 -11.09 -4.57 14.42
N THR A 357 -11.84 -5.68 14.29
CA THR A 357 -12.23 -6.52 15.44
C THR A 357 -11.03 -7.17 16.11
N ALA A 358 -10.03 -7.64 15.35
CA ALA A 358 -8.81 -8.24 15.89
C ALA A 358 -7.99 -7.27 16.73
N ALA A 359 -7.98 -5.97 16.34
CA ALA A 359 -7.30 -4.90 17.08
C ALA A 359 -8.12 -4.34 18.27
N GLN A 360 -9.31 -4.86 18.55
CA GLN A 360 -10.14 -4.48 19.70
C GLN A 360 -9.83 -5.34 20.94
N SER A 361 -10.49 -5.01 22.07
CA SER A 361 -10.44 -5.83 23.28
C SER A 361 -11.06 -7.21 23.09
N GLU A 362 -10.86 -8.11 24.04
CA GLU A 362 -11.52 -9.43 24.02
C GLU A 362 -13.04 -9.38 24.27
N TYR A 363 -13.53 -8.22 24.72
CA TYR A 363 -14.95 -8.04 25.01
C TYR A 363 -15.82 -8.20 23.75
N LEU A 364 -16.66 -9.21 23.74
CA LEU A 364 -17.53 -9.59 22.62
C LEU A 364 -16.78 -9.87 21.30
N ARG A 365 -15.48 -10.17 21.34
CA ARG A 365 -14.67 -10.40 20.13
C ARG A 365 -15.15 -11.66 19.38
N ALA A 366 -15.44 -12.73 20.10
CA ALA A 366 -15.91 -13.98 19.49
C ALA A 366 -17.28 -13.81 18.81
N GLU A 367 -18.19 -13.09 19.44
CA GLU A 367 -19.52 -12.79 18.89
C GLU A 367 -19.43 -11.90 17.63
N LYS A 368 -18.51 -10.93 17.64
CA LYS A 368 -18.26 -10.08 16.47
C LYS A 368 -17.71 -10.89 15.30
N PHE A 369 -16.76 -11.78 15.52
CA PHE A 369 -16.26 -12.69 14.47
C PHE A 369 -17.36 -13.61 13.96
N ALA A 370 -18.15 -14.21 14.84
CA ALA A 370 -19.28 -15.06 14.44
C ALA A 370 -20.32 -14.31 13.60
N SER A 371 -20.55 -13.01 13.89
CA SER A 371 -21.43 -12.15 13.10
C SER A 371 -20.87 -11.90 11.69
N ILE A 372 -19.55 -11.67 11.56
CA ILE A 372 -18.89 -11.51 10.27
C ILE A 372 -18.94 -12.82 9.49
N ASP A 373 -18.66 -13.97 10.13
CA ASP A 373 -18.73 -15.29 9.48
C ASP A 373 -20.14 -15.58 8.94
N LEU A 374 -21.16 -15.18 9.68
CA LEU A 374 -22.54 -15.32 9.24
C LEU A 374 -22.85 -14.42 8.03
N ALA A 375 -22.38 -13.17 8.08
CA ALA A 375 -22.57 -12.22 6.97
C ALA A 375 -21.88 -12.69 5.68
N GLU A 376 -20.65 -13.23 5.78
CA GLU A 376 -19.95 -13.84 4.65
C GLU A 376 -20.71 -15.01 4.06
N ARG A 377 -21.15 -15.96 4.87
CA ARG A 377 -21.93 -17.12 4.40
C ARG A 377 -23.21 -16.69 3.72
N GLN A 378 -23.95 -15.75 4.30
CA GLN A 378 -25.18 -15.23 3.69
C GLN A 378 -24.93 -14.49 2.38
N THR A 379 -23.80 -13.79 2.25
CA THR A 379 -23.39 -13.17 0.99
C THR A 379 -23.22 -14.23 -0.08
N GLU A 380 -22.49 -15.32 0.19
CA GLU A 380 -22.30 -16.41 -0.76
C GLU A 380 -23.63 -17.12 -1.11
N GLU A 381 -24.51 -17.32 -0.14
CA GLU A 381 -25.86 -17.88 -0.41
C GLU A 381 -26.67 -16.97 -1.34
N ILE A 382 -26.72 -15.66 -1.08
CA ILE A 382 -27.45 -14.69 -1.93
C ILE A 382 -26.93 -14.69 -3.36
N LEU A 383 -25.60 -14.74 -3.53
CA LEU A 383 -24.94 -14.76 -4.83
C LEU A 383 -25.15 -16.09 -5.55
N ALA A 384 -25.00 -17.23 -4.88
CA ALA A 384 -25.19 -18.56 -5.45
C ALA A 384 -26.66 -18.81 -5.88
N GLU A 385 -27.61 -18.29 -5.11
CA GLU A 385 -29.06 -18.40 -5.41
C GLU A 385 -29.52 -17.32 -6.42
N ASN A 386 -28.64 -16.47 -6.92
CA ASN A 386 -28.95 -15.34 -7.79
C ASN A 386 -30.10 -14.46 -7.26
N GLN A 387 -30.15 -14.24 -5.93
CA GLN A 387 -31.18 -13.42 -5.36
C GLN A 387 -31.03 -11.96 -5.81
N CYS A 388 -32.19 -11.28 -5.97
CA CYS A 388 -32.19 -9.88 -6.40
C CYS A 388 -31.68 -8.95 -5.28
N PHE A 389 -30.64 -8.18 -5.59
CA PHE A 389 -30.09 -7.13 -4.72
C PHE A 389 -29.69 -5.85 -5.47
N ASN A 390 -29.84 -5.83 -6.81
CA ASN A 390 -29.53 -4.64 -7.61
C ASN A 390 -30.49 -4.50 -8.81
N LEU A 391 -30.44 -3.35 -9.48
CA LEU A 391 -31.33 -3.07 -10.62
C LEU A 391 -31.10 -4.02 -11.82
N LYS A 392 -29.90 -4.63 -11.95
CA LYS A 392 -29.61 -5.55 -13.05
C LYS A 392 -30.31 -6.90 -12.87
N SER A 393 -30.52 -7.32 -11.62
CA SER A 393 -31.20 -8.58 -11.27
C SER A 393 -32.70 -8.41 -11.00
N LEU A 394 -33.26 -7.17 -11.16
CA LEU A 394 -34.69 -6.90 -11.04
C LEU A 394 -35.42 -7.37 -12.30
N GLU A 395 -36.55 -8.12 -12.15
CA GLU A 395 -37.32 -8.69 -13.25
C GLU A 395 -38.10 -7.66 -14.10
N VAL A 396 -38.05 -6.37 -13.73
CA VAL A 396 -38.57 -5.25 -14.52
C VAL A 396 -37.47 -4.25 -14.82
N ASN A 397 -37.55 -3.60 -15.97
CA ASN A 397 -36.58 -2.62 -16.44
C ASN A 397 -37.23 -1.30 -16.83
N GLY A 398 -36.43 -0.32 -17.27
CA GLY A 398 -36.92 1.01 -17.65
C GLY A 398 -37.95 0.99 -18.78
N SER A 399 -37.87 0.05 -19.74
CA SER A 399 -38.84 -0.08 -20.83
C SER A 399 -40.21 -0.55 -20.32
N ASP A 400 -40.23 -1.47 -19.36
CA ASP A 400 -41.45 -1.95 -18.72
C ASP A 400 -42.15 -0.80 -17.96
N ILE A 401 -41.39 0.02 -17.25
CA ILE A 401 -41.95 1.18 -16.51
C ILE A 401 -42.43 2.27 -17.48
N LYS A 402 -41.73 2.49 -18.60
CA LYS A 402 -42.18 3.43 -19.63
C LYS A 402 -43.49 2.98 -20.26
N ALA A 403 -43.74 1.69 -20.47
CA ALA A 403 -44.97 1.13 -20.98
C ALA A 403 -46.18 1.40 -20.05
N LEU A 404 -45.96 1.66 -18.76
CA LEU A 404 -46.99 2.06 -17.80
C LEU A 404 -47.32 3.57 -17.85
N GLY A 405 -46.72 4.34 -18.78
CA GLY A 405 -46.98 5.75 -18.98
C GLY A 405 -46.07 6.70 -18.16
N VAL A 406 -45.05 6.21 -17.50
CA VAL A 406 -44.06 7.05 -16.80
C VAL A 406 -43.15 7.74 -17.83
N LYS A 407 -43.01 9.07 -17.72
CA LYS A 407 -42.14 9.86 -18.59
C LYS A 407 -40.69 9.47 -18.41
N GLU A 408 -39.92 9.53 -19.51
CA GLU A 408 -38.50 9.23 -19.49
C GLU A 408 -37.74 10.10 -18.47
N GLY A 409 -36.60 9.55 -17.96
CA GLY A 409 -35.66 10.25 -17.11
C GLY A 409 -35.71 9.79 -15.64
N ARG A 410 -35.52 10.72 -14.73
CA ARG A 410 -35.31 10.47 -13.30
C ARG A 410 -36.45 9.67 -12.63
N ALA A 411 -37.68 9.89 -13.03
CA ALA A 411 -38.86 9.22 -12.46
C ALA A 411 -38.84 7.69 -12.65
N ILE A 412 -38.35 7.18 -13.79
CA ILE A 412 -38.18 5.74 -14.03
C ILE A 412 -37.17 5.17 -13.06
N GLY A 413 -35.99 5.83 -12.89
CA GLY A 413 -34.96 5.39 -11.96
C GLY A 413 -35.44 5.36 -10.51
N GLU A 414 -36.14 6.39 -10.06
CA GLU A 414 -36.70 6.46 -8.71
C GLU A 414 -37.74 5.34 -8.46
N LEU A 415 -38.58 5.04 -9.44
CA LEU A 415 -39.56 3.96 -9.32
C LEU A 415 -38.91 2.59 -9.30
N LEU A 416 -37.89 2.36 -10.16
CA LEU A 416 -37.14 1.09 -10.16
C LEU A 416 -36.37 0.87 -8.85
N ASN A 417 -35.74 1.90 -8.29
CA ASN A 417 -35.09 1.82 -6.97
C ASN A 417 -36.10 1.50 -5.86
N LYS A 418 -37.29 2.12 -5.89
CA LYS A 418 -38.36 1.83 -4.93
C LYS A 418 -38.83 0.38 -5.03
N LEU A 419 -39.01 -0.14 -6.24
CA LEU A 419 -39.37 -1.55 -6.45
C LEU A 419 -38.25 -2.50 -5.97
N LEU A 420 -37.00 -2.15 -6.21
CA LEU A 420 -35.85 -2.91 -5.71
C LEU A 420 -35.84 -2.93 -4.17
N ASP A 421 -36.08 -1.79 -3.52
CA ASP A 421 -36.17 -1.71 -2.06
C ASP A 421 -37.31 -2.62 -1.52
N ASP A 422 -38.44 -2.68 -2.21
CA ASP A 422 -39.56 -3.56 -1.83
C ASP A 422 -39.19 -5.06 -2.01
N VAL A 423 -38.41 -5.41 -3.02
CA VAL A 423 -37.88 -6.78 -3.21
C VAL A 423 -36.87 -7.14 -2.13
N ILE A 424 -35.91 -6.24 -1.83
CA ILE A 424 -34.90 -6.44 -0.78
C ILE A 424 -35.57 -6.62 0.59
N GLU A 425 -36.62 -5.82 0.86
CA GLU A 425 -37.41 -5.91 2.08
C GLU A 425 -38.43 -7.08 2.10
N GLU A 426 -38.45 -7.88 1.02
CA GLU A 426 -39.35 -9.04 0.87
C GLU A 426 -40.85 -8.66 0.97
N ARG A 427 -41.23 -7.40 0.60
CA ARG A 427 -42.59 -6.94 0.54
C ARG A 427 -43.29 -7.42 -0.73
N VAL A 428 -42.54 -7.69 -1.79
CA VAL A 428 -42.98 -8.21 -3.07
C VAL A 428 -41.94 -9.21 -3.59
N PRO A 429 -42.37 -10.33 -4.22
CA PRO A 429 -41.45 -11.21 -4.89
C PRO A 429 -40.83 -10.54 -6.14
N ASN A 430 -39.62 -10.90 -6.49
CA ASN A 430 -38.97 -10.48 -7.74
C ASN A 430 -39.64 -11.21 -8.95
N ASP A 431 -40.88 -10.90 -9.22
CA ASP A 431 -41.70 -11.43 -10.32
C ASP A 431 -42.23 -10.28 -11.16
N LYS A 432 -42.07 -10.37 -12.47
CA LYS A 432 -42.42 -9.29 -13.39
C LYS A 432 -43.89 -8.80 -13.21
N GLY A 433 -44.83 -9.76 -13.11
CA GLY A 433 -46.28 -9.41 -12.96
C GLY A 433 -46.57 -8.75 -11.61
N ALA A 434 -45.97 -9.23 -10.52
CA ALA A 434 -46.15 -8.65 -9.20
C ALA A 434 -45.54 -7.23 -9.13
N LEU A 435 -44.36 -7.03 -9.72
CA LEU A 435 -43.66 -5.73 -9.75
C LEU A 435 -44.41 -4.70 -10.60
N LEU A 436 -44.97 -5.07 -11.75
CA LEU A 436 -45.76 -4.16 -12.60
C LEU A 436 -47.06 -3.73 -11.89
N ARG A 437 -47.75 -4.66 -11.21
CA ARG A 437 -48.92 -4.30 -10.39
C ARG A 437 -48.59 -3.32 -9.27
N LEU A 438 -47.43 -3.51 -8.63
CA LEU A 438 -46.95 -2.60 -7.57
C LEU A 438 -46.58 -1.23 -8.15
N ALA A 439 -45.85 -1.22 -9.30
CA ALA A 439 -45.50 -0.01 -10.01
C ALA A 439 -46.77 0.85 -10.37
N GLN A 440 -47.82 0.22 -10.89
CA GLN A 440 -49.08 0.89 -11.18
C GLN A 440 -49.68 1.56 -9.94
N LYS A 441 -49.66 0.89 -8.76
CA LYS A 441 -50.11 1.49 -7.49
C LYS A 441 -49.30 2.71 -7.07
N TYR A 442 -47.98 2.72 -7.38
CA TYR A 442 -47.12 3.87 -7.09
C TYR A 442 -47.33 5.05 -8.02
N ILE A 443 -47.68 4.78 -9.29
CA ILE A 443 -47.99 5.81 -10.29
C ILE A 443 -49.35 6.47 -10.03
N SER A 444 -50.31 5.70 -9.47
CA SER A 444 -51.68 6.16 -9.20
C SER A 444 -51.83 6.96 -7.89
N LYS A 445 -50.78 7.02 -7.06
CA LYS A 445 -50.72 7.84 -5.83
C LYS A 445 -50.01 9.15 -6.07
#